data_4c9888d6d94c3e39fb1c5b635d821d7f
#
_entry.id   4c9888d6d94c3e39fb1c5b635d821d7f
#
_cell.length_a   1.000
_cell.length_b   1.000
_cell.length_c   1.000
_cell.angle_alpha   90.00
_cell.angle_beta   90.00
_cell.angle_gamma   90.00
#
_symmetry.space_group_name_H-M   'P 1'
#
loop_
_entity.id
_entity.type
_entity.pdbx_description
1 polymer ?
#
loop_
_entity_poly.entity_id
_entity_poly.type
_entity_poly.pdbx_seq_one_letter_code
_entity_poly.pdbx_strand_id
1 'polypeptide(L)'
;MQAFSRHVREQPDSTALVHAGHQVTYADLERLTRRATADLDGAGFGSVRALCVPAHKSPETIALLLAAWRQGINTLVPSPALGAAALSTLIAQAHGPLSATAVPGGGVTLSREEADPALADGFGVADPAESLLTLTTSGSTGVPKLVPVRTEAFDRFADWAGTAFGIDGGTTALSFSPLNFDLALLDVWTVLEAGGTVVLADAGASGDAGYLRDLAQRNEVTLVQGVPLLHRLLAADGARYPAVRTVVFTGEAVSEQGLRDTFAACPAARFHNIFGCTETNDSFIHDIDPDAYTHPLPIGVPIDGTDSVLLIEGPDGTEVLRGPGTGELLVHTPFQTCGYLEQARNAHAFMPDPRGGGAMFYRTGDLVHRDADGRCFLQGRTDFQVKVRGVRTNTLEVETVLGAHPDVVEAAVVALPCPEAGTRLHAEVVRRDGASLSTLGLRAYAAKHLPRHAVPSSVGLARTPLPKTPTGKPDRHSIKNTQLNGAS
;
A
#
# COMPACT_ATOMS: atom_id res chain seq x y z
N MET A 1 -11.11 -16.10 8.92
CA MET A 1 -12.17 -15.77 9.92
C MET A 1 -12.58 -16.93 10.81
N GLN A 2 -12.61 -18.16 10.35
CA GLN A 2 -12.88 -19.34 11.21
C GLN A 2 -11.78 -19.58 12.24
N ALA A 3 -10.51 -19.31 11.89
CA ALA A 3 -9.38 -19.47 12.77
C ALA A 3 -9.42 -18.48 13.94
N PHE A 4 -9.76 -17.20 13.72
CA PHE A 4 -9.95 -16.24 14.80
C PHE A 4 -10.99 -16.75 15.84
N SER A 5 -12.13 -17.26 15.39
CA SER A 5 -13.15 -17.81 16.30
C SER A 5 -12.66 -19.05 17.06
N ARG A 6 -11.72 -19.81 16.50
CA ARG A 6 -11.05 -20.91 17.20
C ARG A 6 -10.16 -20.37 18.32
N HIS A 7 -9.32 -19.37 18.05
CA HIS A 7 -8.42 -18.77 19.05
C HIS A 7 -9.18 -18.13 20.22
N VAL A 8 -10.33 -17.50 19.95
CA VAL A 8 -11.21 -17.00 21.02
C VAL A 8 -11.64 -18.12 22.00
N ARG A 9 -11.84 -19.35 21.51
CA ARG A 9 -12.23 -20.49 22.37
C ARG A 9 -11.04 -21.16 23.05
N GLU A 10 -9.94 -21.31 22.33
CA GLU A 10 -8.77 -22.08 22.76
C GLU A 10 -7.81 -21.28 23.63
N GLN A 11 -7.69 -19.97 23.39
CA GLN A 11 -6.77 -19.08 24.08
C GLN A 11 -7.39 -17.69 24.37
N PRO A 12 -8.54 -17.63 25.08
CA PRO A 12 -9.30 -16.38 25.29
C PRO A 12 -8.49 -15.27 25.98
N ASP A 13 -7.59 -15.65 26.88
CA ASP A 13 -6.79 -14.73 27.70
C ASP A 13 -5.48 -14.29 27.03
N SER A 14 -5.12 -14.88 25.86
CA SER A 14 -3.96 -14.46 25.10
C SER A 14 -4.19 -13.07 24.52
N THR A 15 -3.12 -12.25 24.46
CA THR A 15 -3.17 -10.91 23.89
C THR A 15 -3.38 -10.99 22.38
N ALA A 16 -4.47 -10.41 21.88
CA ALA A 16 -4.72 -10.24 20.45
C ALA A 16 -4.13 -8.93 19.91
N LEU A 17 -4.34 -7.84 20.67
CA LEU A 17 -3.88 -6.51 20.27
C LEU A 17 -3.18 -5.80 21.43
N VAL A 18 -2.21 -4.96 21.08
CA VAL A 18 -1.65 -3.94 21.98
C VAL A 18 -1.89 -2.57 21.35
N HIS A 19 -2.54 -1.66 22.07
CA HIS A 19 -2.84 -0.32 21.60
C HIS A 19 -2.75 0.70 22.73
N ALA A 20 -2.04 1.79 22.50
CA ALA A 20 -1.85 2.89 23.48
C ALA A 20 -1.40 2.40 24.88
N GLY A 21 -0.54 1.38 24.93
CA GLY A 21 -0.05 0.78 26.16
C GLY A 21 -1.00 -0.20 26.86
N HIS A 22 -2.16 -0.48 26.29
CA HIS A 22 -3.14 -1.43 26.79
C HIS A 22 -3.13 -2.72 25.97
N GLN A 23 -3.25 -3.84 26.67
CA GLN A 23 -3.46 -5.15 26.05
C GLN A 23 -4.96 -5.42 25.91
N VAL A 24 -5.35 -5.98 24.78
CA VAL A 24 -6.70 -6.44 24.46
C VAL A 24 -6.60 -7.93 24.18
N THR A 25 -7.23 -8.75 24.99
CA THR A 25 -7.22 -10.20 24.83
C THR A 25 -8.12 -10.64 23.66
N TYR A 26 -7.98 -11.90 23.22
CA TYR A 26 -8.91 -12.50 22.25
C TYR A 26 -10.35 -12.46 22.74
N ALA A 27 -10.60 -12.69 24.05
CA ALA A 27 -11.90 -12.56 24.66
C ALA A 27 -12.43 -11.11 24.65
N ASP A 28 -11.56 -10.14 24.91
CA ASP A 28 -11.92 -8.73 24.87
C ASP A 28 -12.27 -8.28 23.45
N LEU A 29 -11.45 -8.67 22.47
CA LEU A 29 -11.70 -8.37 21.05
C LEU A 29 -13.01 -9.01 20.57
N GLU A 30 -13.29 -10.24 20.99
CA GLU A 30 -14.56 -10.92 20.71
C GLU A 30 -15.74 -10.18 21.34
N ARG A 31 -15.61 -9.69 22.56
CA ARG A 31 -16.67 -8.91 23.23
C ARG A 31 -16.96 -7.60 22.48
N LEU A 32 -15.91 -6.89 22.01
CA LEU A 32 -16.06 -5.73 21.16
C LEU A 32 -16.74 -6.09 19.82
N THR A 33 -16.33 -7.21 19.20
CA THR A 33 -16.90 -7.70 17.94
C THR A 33 -18.38 -8.02 18.07
N ARG A 34 -18.79 -8.72 19.16
CA ARG A 34 -20.21 -9.04 19.41
C ARG A 34 -21.06 -7.79 19.62
N ARG A 35 -20.51 -6.78 20.30
CA ARG A 35 -21.21 -5.51 20.47
C ARG A 35 -21.40 -4.80 19.14
N ALA A 36 -20.35 -4.70 18.33
CA ALA A 36 -20.44 -4.13 16.99
C ALA A 36 -21.43 -4.92 16.10
N THR A 37 -21.46 -6.27 16.21
CA THR A 37 -22.44 -7.13 15.52
C THR A 37 -23.88 -6.74 15.89
N ALA A 38 -24.17 -6.58 17.18
CA ALA A 38 -25.52 -6.22 17.63
C ALA A 38 -25.97 -4.83 17.15
N ASP A 39 -25.03 -3.86 17.11
CA ASP A 39 -25.31 -2.52 16.58
C ASP A 39 -25.58 -2.57 15.07
N LEU A 40 -24.82 -3.41 14.34
CA LEU A 40 -25.03 -3.62 12.90
C LEU A 40 -26.37 -4.35 12.62
N ASP A 41 -26.74 -5.38 13.37
CA ASP A 41 -28.02 -6.10 13.24
C ASP A 41 -29.21 -5.16 13.39
N GLY A 42 -29.13 -4.23 14.33
CA GLY A 42 -30.17 -3.23 14.59
C GLY A 42 -30.39 -2.23 13.44
N ALA A 43 -29.43 -2.11 12.52
CA ALA A 43 -29.45 -1.09 11.47
C ALA A 43 -30.10 -1.51 10.15
N GLY A 44 -30.44 -2.80 9.99
CA GLY A 44 -31.19 -3.31 8.83
C GLY A 44 -30.43 -3.24 7.51
N PHE A 45 -29.28 -3.91 7.41
CA PHE A 45 -28.40 -3.90 6.22
C PHE A 45 -28.96 -4.59 4.96
N GLY A 46 -30.18 -5.08 4.92
CA GLY A 46 -30.72 -5.96 3.87
C GLY A 46 -30.54 -5.53 2.41
N SER A 47 -30.20 -4.28 2.13
CA SER A 47 -29.93 -3.77 0.79
C SER A 47 -28.56 -3.09 0.62
N VAL A 48 -27.75 -3.04 1.68
CA VAL A 48 -26.45 -2.35 1.65
C VAL A 48 -25.41 -3.29 1.04
N ARG A 49 -24.71 -2.84 0.01
CA ARG A 49 -23.71 -3.62 -0.72
C ARG A 49 -22.31 -3.47 -0.15
N ALA A 50 -22.02 -2.33 0.44
CA ALA A 50 -20.75 -2.07 1.13
C ALA A 50 -20.96 -1.16 2.34
N LEU A 51 -20.26 -1.43 3.43
CA LEU A 51 -20.18 -0.60 4.62
C LEU A 51 -18.86 0.19 4.60
N CYS A 52 -18.94 1.51 4.60
CA CYS A 52 -17.75 2.35 4.70
C CYS A 52 -17.27 2.40 6.16
N VAL A 53 -16.05 1.94 6.41
CA VAL A 53 -15.40 1.95 7.73
C VAL A 53 -14.08 2.69 7.61
N PRO A 54 -13.98 4.00 7.99
CA PRO A 54 -12.72 4.72 7.99
C PRO A 54 -11.64 4.01 8.80
N ALA A 55 -10.46 3.88 8.23
CA ALA A 55 -9.34 3.03 8.69
C ALA A 55 -8.64 3.58 9.95
N HIS A 56 -9.38 4.00 10.97
CA HIS A 56 -8.79 4.37 12.26
C HIS A 56 -8.13 3.16 12.90
N LYS A 57 -6.87 3.30 13.29
CA LYS A 57 -6.13 2.18 13.89
C LYS A 57 -6.47 2.07 15.38
N SER A 58 -7.47 1.27 15.68
CA SER A 58 -7.94 0.99 17.05
C SER A 58 -8.52 -0.42 17.19
N PRO A 59 -8.56 -0.97 18.41
CA PRO A 59 -9.21 -2.25 18.67
C PRO A 59 -10.69 -2.26 18.25
N GLU A 60 -11.38 -1.16 18.44
CA GLU A 60 -12.80 -1.03 18.11
C GLU A 60 -13.03 -1.06 16.60
N THR A 61 -12.16 -0.42 15.80
CA THR A 61 -12.24 -0.49 14.33
C THR A 61 -11.96 -1.90 13.82
N ILE A 62 -10.97 -2.60 14.39
CA ILE A 62 -10.69 -4.00 14.06
C ILE A 62 -11.90 -4.87 14.41
N ALA A 63 -12.51 -4.69 15.59
CA ALA A 63 -13.71 -5.39 16.01
C ALA A 63 -14.91 -5.13 15.09
N LEU A 64 -15.08 -3.87 14.62
CA LEU A 64 -16.15 -3.50 13.68
C LEU A 64 -15.94 -4.18 12.32
N LEU A 65 -14.73 -4.22 11.80
CA LEU A 65 -14.42 -4.94 10.56
C LEU A 65 -14.68 -6.45 10.71
N LEU A 66 -14.25 -7.06 11.82
CA LEU A 66 -14.54 -8.46 12.13
C LEU A 66 -16.05 -8.74 12.23
N ALA A 67 -16.82 -7.82 12.82
CA ALA A 67 -18.28 -7.93 12.92
C ALA A 67 -18.95 -7.89 11.55
N ALA A 68 -18.57 -6.94 10.70
CA ALA A 68 -19.07 -6.80 9.34
C ALA A 68 -18.78 -8.06 8.50
N TRP A 69 -17.56 -8.56 8.56
CA TRP A 69 -17.13 -9.75 7.80
C TRP A 69 -17.85 -11.04 8.25
N ARG A 70 -18.13 -11.20 9.54
CA ARG A 70 -18.92 -12.32 10.04
C ARG A 70 -20.36 -12.32 9.53
N GLN A 71 -20.89 -11.16 9.23
CA GLN A 71 -22.21 -10.97 8.64
C GLN A 71 -22.21 -11.03 7.11
N GLY A 72 -21.06 -11.27 6.47
CA GLY A 72 -20.91 -11.25 5.02
C GLY A 72 -21.10 -9.85 4.42
N ILE A 73 -20.79 -8.80 5.18
CA ILE A 73 -20.85 -7.41 4.71
C ILE A 73 -19.47 -7.04 4.15
N ASN A 74 -19.41 -6.70 2.86
CA ASN A 74 -18.20 -6.11 2.27
C ASN A 74 -17.92 -4.75 2.91
N THR A 75 -16.67 -4.47 3.24
CA THR A 75 -16.26 -3.21 3.86
C THR A 75 -15.39 -2.40 2.93
N LEU A 76 -15.78 -1.15 2.66
CA LEU A 76 -14.91 -0.13 2.08
C LEU A 76 -14.08 0.48 3.21
N VAL A 77 -12.75 0.41 3.11
CA VAL A 77 -11.84 0.86 4.16
C VAL A 77 -11.01 2.05 3.65
N PRO A 78 -11.53 3.30 3.68
CA PRO A 78 -10.80 4.47 3.22
C PRO A 78 -9.87 5.03 4.29
N SER A 79 -8.88 5.83 3.87
CA SER A 79 -8.06 6.60 4.81
C SER A 79 -8.92 7.58 5.63
N PRO A 80 -8.74 7.65 6.96
CA PRO A 80 -9.46 8.61 7.79
C PRO A 80 -9.05 10.08 7.54
N ALA A 81 -7.93 10.30 6.83
CA ALA A 81 -7.47 11.62 6.42
C ALA A 81 -8.07 12.09 5.08
N LEU A 82 -8.94 11.28 4.46
CA LEU A 82 -9.57 11.63 3.19
C LEU A 82 -10.58 12.78 3.41
N GLY A 83 -10.55 13.79 2.54
CA GLY A 83 -11.49 14.89 2.61
C GLY A 83 -12.94 14.46 2.34
N ALA A 84 -13.92 15.14 2.93
CA ALA A 84 -15.33 14.76 2.89
C ALA A 84 -15.87 14.56 1.46
N ALA A 85 -15.51 15.42 0.51
CA ALA A 85 -15.96 15.29 -0.89
C ALA A 85 -15.43 14.01 -1.55
N ALA A 86 -14.16 13.67 -1.35
CA ALA A 86 -13.58 12.44 -1.89
C ALA A 86 -14.15 11.20 -1.20
N LEU A 87 -14.43 11.27 0.10
CA LEU A 87 -15.08 10.20 0.84
C LEU A 87 -16.51 9.95 0.31
N SER A 88 -17.30 10.99 0.12
CA SER A 88 -18.66 10.89 -0.44
C SER A 88 -18.64 10.27 -1.84
N THR A 89 -17.65 10.66 -2.67
CA THR A 89 -17.45 10.06 -4.00
C THR A 89 -17.14 8.56 -3.89
N LEU A 90 -16.22 8.16 -3.02
CA LEU A 90 -15.87 6.73 -2.85
C LEU A 90 -17.07 5.90 -2.33
N ILE A 91 -17.85 6.44 -1.42
CA ILE A 91 -19.05 5.80 -0.88
C ILE A 91 -20.08 5.56 -2.01
N ALA A 92 -20.29 6.57 -2.88
CA ALA A 92 -21.15 6.42 -4.06
C ALA A 92 -20.63 5.32 -5.00
N GLN A 93 -19.36 5.39 -5.38
CA GLN A 93 -18.71 4.46 -6.29
C GLN A 93 -18.67 3.01 -5.76
N ALA A 94 -18.64 2.83 -4.45
CA ALA A 94 -18.71 1.51 -3.81
C ALA A 94 -20.17 1.02 -3.59
N HIS A 95 -21.18 1.78 -4.01
CA HIS A 95 -22.60 1.50 -3.74
C HIS A 95 -22.89 1.30 -2.23
N GLY A 96 -22.16 2.02 -1.37
CA GLY A 96 -22.17 1.86 0.09
C GLY A 96 -22.76 3.07 0.82
N PRO A 97 -24.09 3.26 0.87
CA PRO A 97 -24.70 4.47 1.42
C PRO A 97 -24.57 4.58 2.95
N LEU A 98 -23.94 3.62 3.61
CA LEU A 98 -23.74 3.63 5.06
C LEU A 98 -22.27 3.72 5.42
N SER A 99 -21.97 4.64 6.34
CA SER A 99 -20.70 4.74 7.04
C SER A 99 -20.86 4.27 8.49
N ALA A 100 -19.87 3.54 8.97
CA ALA A 100 -19.80 3.08 10.35
C ALA A 100 -18.49 3.55 10.97
N THR A 101 -18.57 4.18 12.12
CA THR A 101 -17.40 4.57 12.91
C THR A 101 -17.47 3.90 14.26
N ALA A 102 -16.41 3.19 14.62
CA ALA A 102 -16.27 2.58 15.93
C ALA A 102 -16.05 3.66 17.00
N VAL A 103 -16.72 3.50 18.15
CA VAL A 103 -16.54 4.39 19.30
C VAL A 103 -15.88 3.65 20.46
N PRO A 104 -15.20 4.36 21.38
CA PRO A 104 -14.58 3.74 22.54
C PRO A 104 -15.55 2.83 23.31
N GLY A 105 -15.07 1.64 23.67
CA GLY A 105 -15.88 0.62 24.36
C GLY A 105 -16.71 -0.26 23.43
N GLY A 106 -16.50 -0.21 22.11
CA GLY A 106 -17.01 -1.15 21.11
C GLY A 106 -18.41 -0.86 20.56
N GLY A 107 -18.95 0.35 20.80
CA GLY A 107 -20.17 0.81 20.11
C GLY A 107 -19.89 1.24 18.68
N VAL A 108 -20.95 1.34 17.87
CA VAL A 108 -20.87 1.77 16.47
C VAL A 108 -21.80 2.96 16.26
N THR A 109 -21.26 4.05 15.71
CA THR A 109 -22.07 5.14 15.19
C THR A 109 -22.26 4.92 13.70
N LEU A 110 -23.50 4.89 13.27
CA LEU A 110 -23.90 4.75 11.88
C LEU A 110 -24.36 6.09 11.32
N SER A 111 -23.91 6.42 10.14
CA SER A 111 -24.42 7.57 9.35
C SER A 111 -24.81 7.09 7.97
N ARG A 112 -25.89 7.67 7.43
CA ARG A 112 -26.28 7.47 6.04
C ARG A 112 -25.77 8.65 5.24
N GLU A 113 -24.96 8.34 4.23
CA GLU A 113 -24.46 9.35 3.32
C GLU A 113 -25.44 9.53 2.15
N GLU A 114 -25.82 10.77 1.87
CA GLU A 114 -26.51 11.13 0.63
C GLU A 114 -25.45 11.25 -0.45
N ALA A 115 -25.26 10.16 -1.21
CA ALA A 115 -24.33 10.13 -2.32
C ALA A 115 -25.07 10.36 -3.63
N ASP A 116 -24.50 11.16 -4.55
CA ASP A 116 -25.03 11.34 -5.90
C ASP A 116 -24.96 10.01 -6.66
N PRO A 117 -26.10 9.41 -7.07
CA PRO A 117 -26.12 8.15 -7.80
C PRO A 117 -25.33 8.17 -9.11
N ALA A 118 -25.21 9.33 -9.76
CA ALA A 118 -24.45 9.47 -11.01
C ALA A 118 -22.95 9.20 -10.82
N LEU A 119 -22.42 9.34 -9.60
CA LEU A 119 -21.02 9.01 -9.29
C LEU A 119 -20.76 7.50 -9.26
N ALA A 120 -21.79 6.68 -9.21
CA ALA A 120 -21.71 5.22 -9.25
C ALA A 120 -21.72 4.66 -10.70
N ASP A 121 -22.00 5.50 -11.69
CA ASP A 121 -22.04 5.09 -13.09
C ASP A 121 -20.68 4.55 -13.55
N GLY A 122 -20.67 3.37 -14.16
CA GLY A 122 -19.46 2.68 -14.61
C GLY A 122 -18.70 1.92 -13.50
N PHE A 123 -19.22 1.92 -12.26
CA PHE A 123 -18.67 1.12 -11.16
C PHE A 123 -19.49 -0.16 -10.94
N GLY A 124 -18.78 -1.28 -10.82
CA GLY A 124 -19.38 -2.56 -10.43
C GLY A 124 -19.64 -2.61 -8.94
N VAL A 125 -20.40 -3.63 -8.52
CA VAL A 125 -20.62 -3.93 -7.10
C VAL A 125 -19.69 -5.09 -6.72
N ALA A 126 -18.90 -4.93 -5.66
CA ALA A 126 -18.18 -6.05 -5.07
C ALA A 126 -19.21 -7.03 -4.50
N ASP A 127 -19.17 -8.30 -4.92
CA ASP A 127 -20.07 -9.31 -4.38
C ASP A 127 -19.75 -9.54 -2.90
N PRO A 128 -20.69 -9.26 -1.97
CA PRO A 128 -20.47 -9.47 -0.56
C PRO A 128 -20.18 -10.93 -0.18
N ALA A 129 -20.63 -11.89 -0.99
CA ALA A 129 -20.37 -13.32 -0.81
C ALA A 129 -18.90 -13.69 -1.16
N GLU A 130 -18.25 -12.90 -2.01
CA GLU A 130 -16.89 -13.17 -2.48
C GLU A 130 -15.85 -12.19 -1.92
N SER A 131 -16.25 -10.96 -1.58
CA SER A 131 -15.34 -9.88 -1.21
C SER A 131 -15.35 -9.63 0.29
N LEU A 132 -14.16 -9.70 0.91
CA LEU A 132 -13.95 -9.42 2.33
C LEU A 132 -13.95 -7.92 2.60
N LEU A 133 -13.10 -7.19 1.86
CA LEU A 133 -12.93 -5.75 1.99
C LEU A 133 -12.56 -5.12 0.64
N THR A 134 -12.78 -3.83 0.54
CA THR A 134 -12.34 -3.00 -0.61
C THR A 134 -11.30 -2.01 -0.11
N LEU A 135 -10.07 -2.18 -0.56
CA LEU A 135 -8.97 -1.26 -0.29
C LEU A 135 -9.02 -0.06 -1.26
N THR A 136 -8.36 1.02 -0.85
CA THR A 136 -8.25 2.23 -1.65
C THR A 136 -6.80 2.49 -2.03
N THR A 137 -6.52 2.64 -3.33
CA THR A 137 -5.20 3.02 -3.82
C THR A 137 -5.25 4.39 -4.49
N SER A 138 -4.11 5.11 -4.54
CA SER A 138 -4.06 6.43 -5.17
C SER A 138 -4.56 6.39 -6.63
N GLY A 139 -5.50 7.26 -6.95
CA GLY A 139 -6.06 7.44 -8.30
C GLY A 139 -5.47 8.66 -8.99
N SER A 140 -5.37 8.63 -10.31
CA SER A 140 -4.88 9.74 -11.14
C SER A 140 -5.82 10.97 -11.16
N THR A 141 -7.01 10.84 -10.61
CA THR A 141 -8.06 11.88 -10.60
C THR A 141 -8.27 12.52 -9.22
N GLY A 142 -7.40 12.20 -8.24
CA GLY A 142 -7.56 12.63 -6.84
C GLY A 142 -8.57 11.79 -6.04
N VAL A 143 -9.41 10.99 -6.69
CA VAL A 143 -10.26 9.99 -6.04
C VAL A 143 -9.55 8.63 -6.09
N PRO A 144 -9.37 7.96 -4.94
CA PRO A 144 -8.69 6.67 -4.91
C PRO A 144 -9.42 5.60 -5.73
N LYS A 145 -8.66 4.65 -6.28
CA LYS A 145 -9.21 3.46 -6.94
C LYS A 145 -9.74 2.49 -5.89
N LEU A 146 -10.79 1.76 -6.25
CA LEU A 146 -11.42 0.74 -5.41
C LEU A 146 -10.98 -0.65 -5.84
N VAL A 147 -10.24 -1.34 -4.95
CA VAL A 147 -9.66 -2.67 -5.17
C VAL A 147 -10.32 -3.67 -4.23
N PRO A 148 -11.28 -4.48 -4.69
CA PRO A 148 -11.87 -5.53 -3.87
C PRO A 148 -10.85 -6.63 -3.56
N VAL A 149 -10.75 -7.04 -2.30
CA VAL A 149 -9.99 -8.21 -1.86
C VAL A 149 -10.96 -9.34 -1.61
N ARG A 150 -10.81 -10.45 -2.34
CA ARG A 150 -11.67 -11.62 -2.19
C ARG A 150 -11.30 -12.38 -0.92
N THR A 151 -12.32 -12.95 -0.27
CA THR A 151 -12.12 -13.78 0.93
C THR A 151 -11.18 -14.95 0.64
N GLU A 152 -11.41 -15.67 -0.47
CA GLU A 152 -10.56 -16.79 -0.89
C GLU A 152 -9.11 -16.35 -1.20
N ALA A 153 -8.93 -15.18 -1.80
CA ALA A 153 -7.61 -14.62 -2.10
C ALA A 153 -6.86 -14.28 -0.80
N PHE A 154 -7.57 -13.70 0.18
CA PHE A 154 -7.00 -13.45 1.50
C PHE A 154 -6.66 -14.75 2.25
N ASP A 155 -7.54 -15.74 2.25
CA ASP A 155 -7.28 -17.02 2.93
C ASP A 155 -6.02 -17.71 2.36
N ARG A 156 -5.88 -17.75 1.02
CA ARG A 156 -4.68 -18.25 0.36
C ARG A 156 -3.42 -17.45 0.69
N PHE A 157 -3.55 -16.12 0.77
CA PHE A 157 -2.47 -15.25 1.16
C PHE A 157 -2.02 -15.52 2.61
N ALA A 158 -2.98 -15.61 3.54
CA ALA A 158 -2.72 -15.88 4.95
C ALA A 158 -2.04 -17.25 5.16
N ASP A 159 -2.46 -18.29 4.45
CA ASP A 159 -1.87 -19.63 4.50
C ASP A 159 -0.42 -19.60 3.98
N TRP A 160 -0.18 -18.94 2.83
CA TRP A 160 1.16 -18.76 2.27
C TRP A 160 2.06 -17.96 3.20
N ALA A 161 1.61 -16.78 3.65
CA ALA A 161 2.40 -15.90 4.50
C ALA A 161 2.69 -16.52 5.87
N GLY A 162 1.70 -17.24 6.44
CA GLY A 162 1.88 -18.02 7.65
C GLY A 162 3.02 -19.02 7.54
N THR A 163 3.10 -19.72 6.41
CA THR A 163 4.18 -20.69 6.13
C THR A 163 5.51 -20.01 5.82
N ALA A 164 5.53 -19.04 4.91
CA ALA A 164 6.75 -18.38 4.44
C ALA A 164 7.47 -17.62 5.55
N PHE A 165 6.72 -16.94 6.40
CA PHE A 165 7.27 -16.09 7.47
C PHE A 165 7.26 -16.76 8.85
N GLY A 166 6.67 -17.95 8.97
CA GLY A 166 6.57 -18.69 10.23
C GLY A 166 5.66 -17.98 11.23
N ILE A 167 4.52 -17.47 10.76
CA ILE A 167 3.55 -16.77 11.60
C ILE A 167 2.68 -17.79 12.34
N ASP A 168 2.68 -17.72 13.67
CA ASP A 168 1.95 -18.60 14.57
C ASP A 168 1.44 -17.84 15.80
N GLY A 169 0.89 -18.56 16.77
CA GLY A 169 0.41 -18.00 18.04
C GLY A 169 1.48 -17.31 18.90
N GLY A 170 2.75 -17.56 18.64
CA GLY A 170 3.88 -16.89 19.31
C GLY A 170 4.36 -15.63 18.56
N THR A 171 3.75 -15.27 17.45
CA THR A 171 4.12 -14.11 16.66
C THR A 171 3.58 -12.84 17.31
N THR A 172 4.46 -11.85 17.49
CA THR A 172 4.09 -10.47 17.83
C THR A 172 4.50 -9.56 16.69
N ALA A 173 3.54 -9.03 15.94
CA ALA A 173 3.79 -8.19 14.79
C ALA A 173 3.63 -6.69 15.11
N LEU A 174 4.57 -5.86 14.60
CA LEU A 174 4.42 -4.42 14.64
C LEU A 174 3.58 -3.95 13.44
N SER A 175 2.34 -3.57 13.66
CA SER A 175 1.51 -2.96 12.64
C SER A 175 1.80 -1.46 12.54
N PHE A 176 2.61 -1.11 11.54
CA PHE A 176 2.99 0.27 11.24
C PHE A 176 2.09 0.92 10.20
N SER A 177 1.80 0.22 9.12
CA SER A 177 1.01 0.72 7.99
C SER A 177 -0.45 0.98 8.38
N PRO A 178 -1.13 1.96 7.75
CA PRO A 178 -2.56 2.16 7.95
C PRO A 178 -3.39 0.93 7.56
N LEU A 179 -4.56 0.74 8.17
CA LEU A 179 -5.45 -0.41 7.91
C LEU A 179 -6.04 -0.44 6.49
N ASN A 180 -6.01 0.69 5.77
CA ASN A 180 -6.44 0.78 4.38
C ASN A 180 -5.35 0.40 3.36
N PHE A 181 -4.18 -0.04 3.82
CA PHE A 181 -3.10 -0.55 2.97
C PHE A 181 -3.11 -2.08 2.98
N ASP A 182 -2.69 -2.66 1.85
CA ASP A 182 -2.53 -4.11 1.67
C ASP A 182 -1.56 -4.76 2.66
N LEU A 183 -0.58 -4.02 3.17
CA LEU A 183 0.33 -4.49 4.21
C LEU A 183 -0.39 -4.97 5.47
N ALA A 184 -1.55 -4.38 5.79
CA ALA A 184 -2.36 -4.81 6.93
C ALA A 184 -2.91 -6.25 6.77
N LEU A 185 -2.95 -6.78 5.55
CA LEU A 185 -3.34 -8.18 5.31
C LEU A 185 -2.38 -9.14 6.01
N LEU A 186 -1.08 -8.81 6.06
CA LEU A 186 -0.07 -9.62 6.75
C LEU A 186 0.00 -9.27 8.24
N ASP A 187 0.35 -8.01 8.58
CA ASP A 187 0.75 -7.64 9.94
C ASP A 187 -0.42 -7.50 10.92
N VAL A 188 -1.67 -7.47 10.43
CA VAL A 188 -2.88 -7.47 11.25
C VAL A 188 -3.66 -8.76 11.05
N TRP A 189 -4.18 -8.98 9.84
CA TRP A 189 -5.20 -10.00 9.62
C TRP A 189 -4.63 -11.43 9.64
N THR A 190 -3.49 -11.67 8.98
CA THR A 190 -2.82 -12.98 9.01
C THR A 190 -2.35 -13.33 10.43
N VAL A 191 -1.83 -12.35 11.18
CA VAL A 191 -1.37 -12.58 12.57
C VAL A 191 -2.53 -12.93 13.49
N LEU A 192 -3.67 -12.23 13.37
CA LEU A 192 -4.88 -12.56 14.16
C LEU A 192 -5.46 -13.93 13.78
N GLU A 193 -5.45 -14.31 12.50
CA GLU A 193 -5.86 -15.65 12.04
C GLU A 193 -4.94 -16.75 12.58
N ALA A 194 -3.66 -16.46 12.78
CA ALA A 194 -2.68 -17.40 13.33
C ALA A 194 -2.69 -17.46 14.86
N GLY A 195 -3.44 -16.61 15.54
CA GLY A 195 -3.51 -16.57 17.02
C GLY A 195 -2.41 -15.74 17.67
N GLY A 196 -1.69 -14.93 16.90
CA GLY A 196 -0.62 -14.06 17.37
C GLY A 196 -1.11 -12.73 17.96
N THR A 197 -0.17 -11.86 18.28
CA THR A 197 -0.38 -10.52 18.84
C THR A 197 -0.04 -9.43 17.83
N VAL A 198 -0.92 -8.45 17.67
CA VAL A 198 -0.69 -7.27 16.82
C VAL A 198 -0.45 -6.04 17.68
N VAL A 199 0.71 -5.41 17.53
CA VAL A 199 1.07 -4.16 18.20
C VAL A 199 0.76 -3.00 17.28
N LEU A 200 -0.31 -2.25 17.56
CA LEU A 200 -0.80 -1.16 16.74
C LEU A 200 0.01 0.11 17.01
N ALA A 201 0.80 0.55 16.04
CA ALA A 201 1.45 1.85 16.12
C ALA A 201 0.45 2.99 15.87
N ASP A 202 0.50 4.03 16.70
CA ASP A 202 -0.32 5.24 16.55
C ASP A 202 0.05 5.96 15.25
N ALA A 203 -0.95 6.26 14.42
CA ALA A 203 -0.78 6.98 13.17
C ALA A 203 -0.18 8.39 13.39
N GLY A 204 -0.53 9.07 14.49
CA GLY A 204 0.00 10.39 14.84
C GLY A 204 1.49 10.38 15.23
N ALA A 205 1.99 9.25 15.73
CA ALA A 205 3.38 9.06 16.16
C ALA A 205 4.23 8.20 15.21
N SER A 206 3.70 7.84 14.03
CA SER A 206 4.38 6.97 13.06
C SER A 206 5.69 7.54 12.49
N GLY A 207 5.97 8.83 12.65
CA GLY A 207 7.24 9.46 12.29
C GLY A 207 8.24 9.56 13.45
N ASP A 208 7.87 9.18 14.66
CA ASP A 208 8.71 9.26 15.86
C ASP A 208 9.49 7.96 16.06
N ALA A 209 10.80 8.01 15.79
CA ALA A 209 11.69 6.87 15.93
C ALA A 209 11.77 6.38 17.39
N GLY A 210 11.76 7.29 18.37
CA GLY A 210 11.78 6.95 19.79
C GLY A 210 10.56 6.14 20.20
N TYR A 211 9.39 6.62 19.81
CA TYR A 211 8.11 5.93 20.05
C TYR A 211 8.08 4.52 19.43
N LEU A 212 8.47 4.39 18.16
CA LEU A 212 8.43 3.10 17.46
C LEU A 212 9.41 2.09 18.06
N ARG A 213 10.61 2.54 18.43
CA ARG A 213 11.61 1.70 19.10
C ARG A 213 11.12 1.18 20.45
N ASP A 214 10.62 2.09 21.26
CA ASP A 214 10.07 1.77 22.57
C ASP A 214 8.88 0.78 22.47
N LEU A 215 8.00 1.01 21.51
CA LEU A 215 6.86 0.14 21.23
C LEU A 215 7.31 -1.27 20.80
N ALA A 216 8.28 -1.38 19.90
CA ALA A 216 8.80 -2.65 19.43
C ALA A 216 9.56 -3.43 20.54
N GLN A 217 10.38 -2.73 21.35
CA GLN A 217 11.17 -3.36 22.42
C GLN A 217 10.30 -3.82 23.59
N ARG A 218 9.37 -2.97 24.08
CA ARG A 218 8.50 -3.32 25.22
C ARG A 218 7.57 -4.48 24.93
N ASN A 219 7.18 -4.66 23.66
CA ASN A 219 6.27 -5.73 23.27
C ASN A 219 6.99 -6.94 22.67
N GLU A 220 8.32 -6.98 22.74
CA GLU A 220 9.15 -8.09 22.24
C GLU A 220 8.72 -8.50 20.81
N VAL A 221 8.58 -7.50 19.90
CA VAL A 221 8.13 -7.73 18.53
C VAL A 221 9.00 -8.77 17.85
N THR A 222 8.37 -9.75 17.20
CA THR A 222 9.04 -10.86 16.50
C THR A 222 8.96 -10.74 14.97
N LEU A 223 7.96 -10.02 14.45
CA LEU A 223 7.74 -9.78 13.03
C LEU A 223 7.67 -8.27 12.74
N VAL A 224 8.49 -7.81 11.80
CA VAL A 224 8.49 -6.44 11.30
C VAL A 224 8.33 -6.45 9.79
N GLN A 225 7.21 -5.94 9.29
CA GLN A 225 6.98 -5.70 7.88
C GLN A 225 6.85 -4.21 7.62
N GLY A 226 7.47 -3.70 6.56
CA GLY A 226 7.24 -2.32 6.19
C GLY A 226 8.08 -1.79 5.05
N VAL A 227 7.79 -0.54 4.73
CA VAL A 227 8.57 0.26 3.79
C VAL A 227 9.93 0.65 4.40
N PRO A 228 10.95 1.02 3.59
CA PRO A 228 12.28 1.37 4.09
C PRO A 228 12.30 2.42 5.21
N LEU A 229 11.31 3.31 5.23
CA LEU A 229 11.17 4.32 6.30
C LEU A 229 11.02 3.67 7.68
N LEU A 230 10.18 2.64 7.83
CA LEU A 230 9.99 1.96 9.12
C LEU A 230 11.31 1.35 9.61
N HIS A 231 11.99 0.60 8.74
CA HIS A 231 13.24 -0.08 9.09
C HIS A 231 14.32 0.93 9.52
N ARG A 232 14.41 2.06 8.83
CA ARG A 232 15.32 3.16 9.20
C ARG A 232 14.98 3.76 10.56
N LEU A 233 13.70 4.00 10.86
CA LEU A 233 13.26 4.54 12.16
C LEU A 233 13.56 3.57 13.29
N LEU A 234 13.38 2.28 13.07
CA LEU A 234 13.71 1.25 14.05
C LEU A 234 15.22 1.11 14.27
N ALA A 235 16.03 1.12 13.20
CA ALA A 235 17.48 0.97 13.28
C ALA A 235 18.21 2.22 13.78
N ALA A 236 17.52 3.37 13.94
CA ALA A 236 18.13 4.61 14.39
C ALA A 236 18.80 4.46 15.76
N ASP A 237 19.89 5.23 15.97
CA ASP A 237 20.67 5.29 17.21
C ASP A 237 21.24 3.93 17.66
N GLY A 238 21.43 2.98 16.73
CA GLY A 238 22.00 1.67 17.03
C GLY A 238 21.10 0.75 17.86
N ALA A 239 19.78 0.95 17.82
CA ALA A 239 18.82 0.10 18.52
C ALA A 239 18.90 -1.35 18.07
N ARG A 240 18.62 -2.29 18.99
CA ARG A 240 18.66 -3.73 18.73
C ARG A 240 17.38 -4.42 19.17
N TYR A 241 16.98 -5.42 18.38
CA TYR A 241 15.74 -6.20 18.57
C TYR A 241 16.06 -7.71 18.50
N PRO A 242 16.61 -8.28 19.57
CA PRO A 242 16.99 -9.70 19.58
C PRO A 242 15.78 -10.66 19.51
N ALA A 243 14.57 -10.18 19.80
CA ALA A 243 13.34 -10.95 19.67
C ALA A 243 12.82 -11.03 18.23
N VAL A 244 13.21 -10.10 17.34
CA VAL A 244 12.76 -10.10 15.93
C VAL A 244 13.34 -11.31 15.21
N ARG A 245 12.45 -12.13 14.65
CA ARG A 245 12.75 -13.36 13.92
C ARG A 245 12.57 -13.23 12.43
N THR A 246 11.70 -12.29 12.01
CA THR A 246 11.36 -12.07 10.59
C THR A 246 11.27 -10.59 10.29
N VAL A 247 11.99 -10.16 9.26
CA VAL A 247 11.95 -8.81 8.72
C VAL A 247 11.56 -8.88 7.25
N VAL A 248 10.51 -8.13 6.87
CA VAL A 248 10.00 -8.08 5.50
C VAL A 248 10.12 -6.66 4.97
N PHE A 249 11.01 -6.46 4.00
CA PHE A 249 11.09 -5.23 3.22
C PHE A 249 10.07 -5.28 2.09
N THR A 250 9.27 -4.27 1.94
CA THR A 250 8.26 -4.19 0.89
C THR A 250 7.95 -2.75 0.50
N GLY A 251 7.27 -2.58 -0.62
CA GLY A 251 6.70 -1.31 -1.05
C GLY A 251 7.67 -0.41 -1.81
N GLU A 252 8.92 -0.32 -1.43
CA GLU A 252 9.95 0.51 -2.08
C GLU A 252 11.31 -0.20 -2.06
N ALA A 253 12.22 0.25 -2.94
CA ALA A 253 13.58 -0.23 -2.91
C ALA A 253 14.29 0.26 -1.63
N VAL A 254 14.92 -0.65 -0.91
CA VAL A 254 15.73 -0.33 0.28
C VAL A 254 17.16 0.00 -0.14
N SER A 255 17.76 1.02 0.50
CA SER A 255 19.17 1.37 0.27
C SER A 255 20.10 0.36 0.91
N GLU A 256 21.32 0.24 0.36
CA GLU A 256 22.33 -0.68 0.90
C GLU A 256 22.67 -0.36 2.36
N GLN A 257 22.74 0.93 2.74
CA GLN A 257 22.93 1.33 4.13
C GLN A 257 21.73 0.92 5.00
N GLY A 258 20.51 1.10 4.51
CA GLY A 258 19.28 0.68 5.22
C GLY A 258 19.23 -0.82 5.47
N LEU A 259 19.73 -1.64 4.54
CA LEU A 259 19.90 -3.09 4.74
C LEU A 259 20.88 -3.37 5.87
N ARG A 260 22.11 -2.81 5.81
CA ARG A 260 23.14 -3.01 6.84
C ARG A 260 22.68 -2.59 8.24
N ASP A 261 22.01 -1.43 8.33
CA ASP A 261 21.50 -0.95 9.61
C ASP A 261 20.43 -1.87 10.18
N THR A 262 19.56 -2.40 9.31
CA THR A 262 18.49 -3.32 9.73
C THR A 262 19.04 -4.68 10.13
N PHE A 263 20.04 -5.22 9.41
CA PHE A 263 20.73 -6.47 9.79
C PHE A 263 21.38 -6.34 11.16
N ALA A 264 22.07 -5.20 11.42
CA ALA A 264 22.67 -4.93 12.73
C ALA A 264 21.62 -4.78 13.83
N ALA A 265 20.45 -4.20 13.52
CA ALA A 265 19.37 -4.02 14.48
C ALA A 265 18.65 -5.34 14.83
N CYS A 266 18.54 -6.27 13.88
CA CYS A 266 17.78 -7.52 14.02
C CYS A 266 18.67 -8.75 13.75
N PRO A 267 19.71 -9.03 14.61
CA PRO A 267 20.76 -10.00 14.30
C PRO A 267 20.31 -11.47 14.27
N ALA A 268 19.12 -11.78 14.79
CA ALA A 268 18.56 -13.12 14.82
C ALA A 268 17.46 -13.34 13.73
N ALA A 269 17.20 -12.31 12.91
CA ALA A 269 16.09 -12.36 11.97
C ALA A 269 16.45 -13.04 10.64
N ARG A 270 15.45 -13.61 10.00
CA ARG A 270 15.43 -13.89 8.56
C ARG A 270 14.96 -12.63 7.85
N PHE A 271 15.53 -12.35 6.68
CA PHE A 271 15.24 -11.15 5.92
C PHE A 271 14.67 -11.50 4.56
N HIS A 272 13.59 -10.84 4.20
CA HIS A 272 12.88 -11.05 2.94
C HIS A 272 12.64 -9.72 2.25
N ASN A 273 12.83 -9.67 0.92
CA ASN A 273 12.36 -8.60 0.07
C ASN A 273 11.12 -9.09 -0.67
N ILE A 274 10.01 -8.38 -0.54
CA ILE A 274 8.74 -8.71 -1.19
C ILE A 274 8.43 -7.66 -2.24
N PHE A 275 8.06 -8.12 -3.42
CA PHE A 275 7.53 -7.29 -4.49
C PHE A 275 6.08 -7.65 -4.75
N GLY A 276 5.22 -6.60 -4.76
CA GLY A 276 3.80 -6.71 -5.03
C GLY A 276 3.13 -5.36 -5.17
N CYS A 277 1.84 -5.40 -5.40
CA CYS A 277 0.97 -4.22 -5.44
C CYS A 277 -0.42 -4.63 -4.93
N THR A 278 -1.24 -3.66 -4.56
CA THR A 278 -2.56 -3.92 -3.97
C THR A 278 -3.46 -4.80 -4.85
N GLU A 279 -3.31 -4.70 -6.17
CA GLU A 279 -4.12 -5.44 -7.16
C GLU A 279 -3.77 -6.93 -7.22
N THR A 280 -2.54 -7.30 -6.89
CA THR A 280 -2.05 -8.70 -6.94
C THR A 280 -1.57 -9.20 -5.58
N ASN A 281 -1.55 -8.33 -4.57
CA ASN A 281 -0.89 -8.53 -3.30
C ASN A 281 0.59 -8.88 -3.51
N ASP A 282 1.21 -9.65 -2.62
CA ASP A 282 2.58 -10.09 -2.78
C ASP A 282 2.70 -11.07 -3.97
N SER A 283 3.67 -10.85 -4.82
CA SER A 283 3.83 -11.58 -6.07
C SER A 283 5.18 -12.29 -6.19
N PHE A 284 6.23 -11.69 -5.62
CA PHE A 284 7.59 -12.22 -5.63
C PHE A 284 8.21 -12.11 -4.26
N ILE A 285 9.06 -13.07 -3.92
CA ILE A 285 9.83 -13.13 -2.69
C ILE A 285 11.31 -13.35 -2.98
N HIS A 286 12.18 -12.64 -2.28
CA HIS A 286 13.62 -12.82 -2.28
C HIS A 286 14.12 -12.93 -0.84
N ASP A 287 14.69 -14.10 -0.51
CA ASP A 287 15.37 -14.31 0.76
C ASP A 287 16.74 -13.63 0.72
N ILE A 288 17.02 -12.81 1.72
CA ILE A 288 18.25 -12.02 1.79
C ILE A 288 19.20 -12.68 2.79
N ASP A 289 20.36 -13.11 2.29
CA ASP A 289 21.47 -13.51 3.14
C ASP A 289 22.30 -12.27 3.51
N PRO A 290 22.37 -11.85 4.79
CA PRO A 290 23.14 -10.68 5.21
C PRO A 290 24.64 -10.75 4.86
N ASP A 291 25.19 -11.94 4.72
CA ASP A 291 26.61 -12.18 4.42
C ASP A 291 26.89 -12.30 2.91
N ALA A 292 25.85 -12.48 2.08
CA ALA A 292 26.00 -12.80 0.63
C ALA A 292 24.91 -12.17 -0.25
N TYR A 293 24.44 -10.95 0.05
CA TYR A 293 23.43 -10.28 -0.79
C TYR A 293 24.04 -9.44 -1.91
N THR A 294 23.23 -9.16 -2.93
CA THR A 294 23.54 -8.21 -4.01
C THR A 294 22.69 -6.94 -3.85
N HIS A 295 23.26 -5.79 -4.26
CA HIS A 295 22.49 -4.54 -4.27
C HIS A 295 22.59 -3.86 -5.66
N PRO A 296 21.48 -3.42 -6.28
CA PRO A 296 20.11 -3.49 -5.76
C PRO A 296 19.61 -4.93 -5.57
N LEU A 297 18.69 -5.10 -4.60
CA LEU A 297 18.06 -6.42 -4.39
C LEU A 297 17.23 -6.82 -5.60
N PRO A 298 17.26 -8.10 -6.01
CA PRO A 298 16.27 -8.59 -6.98
C PRO A 298 14.87 -8.56 -6.37
N ILE A 299 13.84 -8.52 -7.23
CA ILE A 299 12.46 -8.69 -6.77
C ILE A 299 12.16 -10.11 -6.30
N GLY A 300 13.04 -11.06 -6.66
CA GLY A 300 13.00 -12.44 -6.22
C GLY A 300 12.39 -13.41 -7.23
N VAL A 301 11.88 -14.50 -6.68
CA VAL A 301 11.16 -15.53 -7.43
C VAL A 301 9.67 -15.39 -7.25
N PRO A 302 8.85 -15.81 -8.24
CA PRO A 302 7.39 -15.83 -8.07
C PRO A 302 7.00 -16.69 -6.86
N ILE A 303 6.04 -16.19 -6.08
CA ILE A 303 5.40 -16.95 -4.99
C ILE A 303 4.62 -18.12 -5.60
N ASP A 304 4.52 -19.23 -4.88
CA ASP A 304 3.81 -20.42 -5.33
C ASP A 304 2.40 -20.12 -5.86
N GLY A 305 2.12 -20.61 -7.06
CA GLY A 305 0.89 -20.31 -7.78
C GLY A 305 0.87 -18.98 -8.53
N THR A 306 1.94 -18.18 -8.42
CA THR A 306 2.11 -16.96 -9.22
C THR A 306 2.75 -17.28 -10.57
N ASP A 307 2.15 -16.75 -11.62
CA ASP A 307 2.70 -16.76 -12.98
C ASP A 307 3.05 -15.33 -13.42
N SER A 308 4.10 -15.19 -14.23
CA SER A 308 4.58 -13.89 -14.68
C SER A 308 5.18 -13.92 -16.06
N VAL A 309 5.02 -12.84 -16.79
CA VAL A 309 5.66 -12.61 -18.09
C VAL A 309 6.22 -11.21 -18.16
N LEU A 310 7.27 -11.02 -18.98
CA LEU A 310 7.77 -9.73 -19.36
C LEU A 310 7.31 -9.42 -20.79
N LEU A 311 6.66 -8.25 -20.98
CA LEU A 311 6.28 -7.77 -22.30
C LEU A 311 7.27 -6.71 -22.80
N ILE A 312 7.57 -6.80 -24.09
CA ILE A 312 8.37 -5.81 -24.83
C ILE A 312 7.57 -5.26 -26.00
N GLU A 313 7.89 -4.06 -26.45
CA GLU A 313 7.42 -3.51 -27.72
C GLU A 313 8.21 -4.15 -28.86
N GLY A 314 7.50 -4.83 -29.76
CA GLY A 314 8.04 -5.45 -30.97
C GLY A 314 7.55 -4.75 -32.23
N PRO A 315 8.08 -5.11 -33.42
CA PRO A 315 7.72 -4.52 -34.71
C PRO A 315 6.22 -4.66 -35.04
N ASP A 316 5.61 -5.78 -34.63
CA ASP A 316 4.22 -6.15 -34.93
C ASP A 316 3.30 -5.96 -33.71
N GLY A 317 3.75 -5.24 -32.70
CA GLY A 317 3.05 -5.01 -31.44
C GLY A 317 3.80 -5.56 -30.23
N THR A 318 3.06 -5.91 -29.18
CA THR A 318 3.66 -6.38 -27.91
C THR A 318 4.01 -7.85 -27.97
N GLU A 319 5.22 -8.21 -27.54
CA GLU A 319 5.74 -9.57 -27.55
C GLU A 319 6.16 -10.02 -26.14
N VAL A 320 6.10 -11.34 -25.88
CA VAL A 320 6.63 -11.94 -24.66
C VAL A 320 8.16 -12.05 -24.75
N LEU A 321 8.87 -11.40 -23.83
CA LEU A 321 10.33 -11.49 -23.76
C LEU A 321 10.77 -12.91 -23.37
N ARG A 322 11.57 -13.52 -24.24
CA ARG A 322 12.21 -14.83 -24.02
C ARG A 322 13.69 -14.63 -23.72
N GLY A 323 14.14 -15.05 -22.52
CA GLY A 323 15.54 -14.88 -22.09
C GLY A 323 15.83 -13.55 -21.38
N PRO A 324 17.13 -13.17 -21.27
CA PRO A 324 17.54 -11.93 -20.64
C PRO A 324 17.02 -10.68 -21.37
N GLY A 325 16.74 -9.62 -20.62
CA GLY A 325 16.29 -8.34 -21.18
C GLY A 325 15.33 -7.61 -20.25
N THR A 326 14.85 -6.44 -20.70
CA THR A 326 13.95 -5.58 -19.94
C THR A 326 12.58 -5.54 -20.60
N GLY A 327 11.53 -5.71 -19.81
CA GLY A 327 10.14 -5.61 -20.27
C GLY A 327 9.18 -5.16 -19.16
N GLU A 328 7.95 -4.83 -19.53
CA GLU A 328 6.87 -4.60 -18.58
C GLU A 328 6.49 -5.92 -17.91
N LEU A 329 6.47 -5.94 -16.58
CA LEU A 329 6.07 -7.11 -15.81
C LEU A 329 4.54 -7.25 -15.78
N LEU A 330 4.06 -8.41 -16.20
CA LEU A 330 2.69 -8.86 -16.00
C LEU A 330 2.67 -9.99 -14.98
N VAL A 331 1.65 -10.00 -14.14
CA VAL A 331 1.53 -10.97 -13.04
C VAL A 331 0.11 -11.54 -12.97
N HIS A 332 0.02 -12.83 -12.69
CA HIS A 332 -1.18 -13.52 -12.26
C HIS A 332 -0.89 -14.24 -10.96
N THR A 333 -1.60 -13.89 -9.86
CA THR A 333 -1.38 -14.49 -8.55
C THR A 333 -2.65 -15.13 -8.00
N PRO A 334 -2.54 -16.12 -7.10
CA PRO A 334 -3.70 -16.67 -6.39
C PRO A 334 -4.36 -15.68 -5.44
N PHE A 335 -3.69 -14.52 -5.17
CA PHE A 335 -4.14 -13.46 -4.26
C PHE A 335 -4.76 -12.26 -4.99
N GLN A 336 -4.81 -12.33 -6.33
CA GLN A 336 -5.22 -11.24 -7.19
C GLN A 336 -6.67 -10.83 -6.98
N THR A 337 -6.94 -9.50 -7.04
CA THR A 337 -8.30 -8.99 -7.18
C THR A 337 -8.97 -9.49 -8.46
N CYS A 338 -10.30 -9.54 -8.47
CA CYS A 338 -11.06 -9.77 -9.70
C CYS A 338 -11.13 -8.54 -10.65
N GLY A 339 -10.54 -7.43 -10.22
CA GLY A 339 -10.50 -6.16 -10.95
C GLY A 339 -10.94 -4.99 -10.08
N TYR A 340 -10.78 -3.79 -10.59
CA TYR A 340 -11.32 -2.58 -9.97
C TYR A 340 -12.84 -2.54 -10.06
N LEU A 341 -13.48 -1.87 -9.11
CA LEU A 341 -14.92 -1.57 -9.25
C LEU A 341 -15.18 -0.65 -10.43
N GLU A 342 -14.27 0.24 -10.80
CA GLU A 342 -14.32 1.03 -12.05
C GLU A 342 -14.05 0.15 -13.28
N GLN A 343 -15.11 -0.26 -13.95
CA GLN A 343 -15.05 -1.26 -15.03
C GLN A 343 -14.22 -0.82 -16.24
N ALA A 344 -14.30 0.46 -16.62
CA ALA A 344 -13.53 1.00 -17.76
C ALA A 344 -12.01 0.87 -17.54
N ARG A 345 -11.55 0.90 -16.28
CA ARG A 345 -10.15 0.77 -15.93
C ARG A 345 -9.63 -0.66 -16.12
N ASN A 346 -10.48 -1.65 -15.97
CA ASN A 346 -10.08 -3.06 -16.05
C ASN A 346 -9.55 -3.44 -17.44
N ALA A 347 -10.12 -2.88 -18.52
CA ALA A 347 -9.67 -3.14 -19.88
C ALA A 347 -8.21 -2.73 -20.16
N HIS A 348 -7.67 -1.78 -19.38
CA HIS A 348 -6.28 -1.34 -19.50
C HIS A 348 -5.34 -1.99 -18.47
N ALA A 349 -5.89 -2.37 -17.32
CA ALA A 349 -5.12 -2.91 -16.20
C ALA A 349 -4.95 -4.43 -16.26
N PHE A 350 -5.90 -5.12 -16.87
CA PHE A 350 -5.87 -6.58 -16.98
C PHE A 350 -5.93 -7.00 -18.43
N MET A 351 -5.21 -8.06 -18.77
CA MET A 351 -5.21 -8.65 -20.11
C MET A 351 -5.19 -10.18 -20.04
N PRO A 352 -5.73 -10.88 -21.06
CA PRO A 352 -5.55 -12.32 -21.18
C PRO A 352 -4.07 -12.70 -21.23
N ASP A 353 -3.74 -13.93 -20.82
CA ASP A 353 -2.38 -14.45 -20.92
C ASP A 353 -1.85 -14.26 -22.37
N PRO A 354 -0.77 -13.49 -22.56
CA PRO A 354 -0.23 -13.20 -23.90
C PRO A 354 0.36 -14.45 -24.57
N ARG A 355 0.48 -15.56 -23.85
CA ARG A 355 0.93 -16.87 -24.37
C ARG A 355 -0.24 -17.74 -24.85
N GLY A 356 -1.51 -17.27 -24.70
CA GLY A 356 -2.73 -17.98 -25.12
C GLY A 356 -3.38 -18.81 -24.01
N GLY A 357 -3.05 -18.59 -22.74
CA GLY A 357 -3.73 -19.17 -21.57
C GLY A 357 -5.07 -18.50 -21.26
N GLY A 358 -5.89 -19.14 -20.40
CA GLY A 358 -7.19 -18.59 -19.96
C GLY A 358 -7.10 -17.62 -18.76
N ALA A 359 -5.91 -17.46 -18.15
CA ALA A 359 -5.72 -16.60 -17.00
C ALA A 359 -5.71 -15.11 -17.39
N MET A 360 -6.18 -14.25 -16.47
CA MET A 360 -6.09 -12.80 -16.61
C MET A 360 -4.87 -12.30 -15.85
N PHE A 361 -3.96 -11.62 -16.53
CA PHE A 361 -2.76 -11.03 -15.97
C PHE A 361 -2.99 -9.56 -15.66
N TYR A 362 -2.50 -9.12 -14.51
CA TYR A 362 -2.44 -7.71 -14.16
C TYR A 362 -1.19 -7.07 -14.76
N ARG A 363 -1.36 -5.94 -15.42
CA ARG A 363 -0.26 -5.10 -15.92
C ARG A 363 0.25 -4.24 -14.79
N THR A 364 1.42 -4.58 -14.24
CA THR A 364 1.96 -3.86 -13.09
C THR A 364 2.39 -2.43 -13.44
N GLY A 365 2.73 -2.20 -14.72
CA GLY A 365 3.38 -0.97 -15.17
C GLY A 365 4.85 -0.87 -14.73
N ASP A 366 5.40 -1.90 -14.08
CA ASP A 366 6.79 -1.94 -13.66
C ASP A 366 7.69 -2.50 -14.78
N LEU A 367 8.79 -1.81 -15.05
CA LEU A 367 9.85 -2.30 -15.92
C LEU A 367 10.81 -3.16 -15.12
N VAL A 368 10.94 -4.40 -15.51
CA VAL A 368 11.79 -5.41 -14.86
C VAL A 368 12.85 -5.89 -15.85
N HIS A 369 14.09 -5.89 -15.41
CA HIS A 369 15.21 -6.50 -16.11
C HIS A 369 15.43 -7.91 -15.57
N ARG A 370 15.41 -8.90 -16.47
CA ARG A 370 15.82 -10.27 -16.21
C ARG A 370 17.25 -10.47 -16.71
N ASP A 371 18.17 -10.86 -15.82
CA ASP A 371 19.56 -11.13 -16.18
C ASP A 371 19.74 -12.52 -16.81
N ALA A 372 20.99 -12.89 -17.13
CA ALA A 372 21.32 -14.17 -17.73
C ALA A 372 21.07 -15.36 -16.79
N ASP A 373 21.08 -15.14 -15.47
CA ASP A 373 20.80 -16.14 -14.43
C ASP A 373 19.31 -16.25 -14.13
N GLY A 374 18.45 -15.43 -14.78
CA GLY A 374 17.01 -15.41 -14.58
C GLY A 374 16.56 -14.53 -13.40
N ARG A 375 17.48 -13.85 -12.72
CA ARG A 375 17.12 -12.94 -11.61
C ARG A 375 16.46 -11.68 -12.17
N CYS A 376 15.42 -11.24 -11.50
CA CYS A 376 14.62 -10.10 -11.91
C CYS A 376 14.88 -8.87 -11.01
N PHE A 377 15.13 -7.72 -11.64
CA PHE A 377 15.44 -6.45 -10.96
C PHE A 377 14.50 -5.35 -11.43
N LEU A 378 13.94 -4.61 -10.48
CA LEU A 378 13.11 -3.46 -10.80
C LEU A 378 13.99 -2.34 -11.38
N GLN A 379 13.66 -1.85 -12.59
CA GLN A 379 14.38 -0.75 -13.24
C GLN A 379 13.61 0.56 -13.27
N GLY A 380 12.28 0.51 -13.17
CA GLY A 380 11.45 1.70 -13.23
C GLY A 380 10.00 1.37 -13.51
N ARG A 381 9.29 2.31 -14.15
CA ARG A 381 7.88 2.14 -14.53
C ARG A 381 7.62 2.64 -15.94
N THR A 382 6.64 2.01 -16.60
CA THR A 382 6.12 2.46 -17.90
C THR A 382 5.18 3.64 -17.75
N ASP A 383 4.59 3.81 -16.58
CA ASP A 383 3.68 4.90 -16.24
C ASP A 383 4.36 5.93 -15.31
N PHE A 384 3.63 6.99 -15.01
CA PHE A 384 4.10 8.09 -14.16
C PHE A 384 3.87 7.85 -12.66
N GLN A 385 3.63 6.63 -12.27
CA GLN A 385 3.41 6.28 -10.87
C GLN A 385 4.73 6.00 -10.16
N VAL A 386 4.84 6.51 -8.95
CA VAL A 386 5.99 6.31 -8.07
C VAL A 386 5.49 6.03 -6.67
N LYS A 387 6.25 5.30 -5.87
CA LYS A 387 5.94 5.15 -4.45
C LYS A 387 6.73 6.21 -3.67
N VAL A 388 6.03 7.02 -2.88
CA VAL A 388 6.61 8.07 -2.03
C VAL A 388 6.22 7.75 -0.60
N ARG A 389 7.19 7.35 0.24
CA ARG A 389 6.96 6.87 1.62
C ARG A 389 5.94 5.72 1.66
N GLY A 390 6.04 4.78 0.71
CA GLY A 390 5.14 3.65 0.55
C GLY A 390 3.82 3.95 -0.15
N VAL A 391 3.47 5.23 -0.37
CA VAL A 391 2.21 5.61 -1.00
C VAL A 391 2.39 5.79 -2.50
N ARG A 392 1.59 5.06 -3.27
CA ARG A 392 1.55 5.17 -4.73
C ARG A 392 1.07 6.56 -5.14
N THR A 393 1.90 7.30 -5.87
CA THR A 393 1.69 8.69 -6.26
C THR A 393 1.88 8.83 -7.76
N ASN A 394 0.94 9.49 -8.46
CA ASN A 394 1.07 9.76 -9.89
C ASN A 394 1.73 11.13 -10.09
N THR A 395 2.90 11.18 -10.71
CA THR A 395 3.62 12.44 -10.93
C THR A 395 2.90 13.36 -11.92
N LEU A 396 2.13 12.83 -12.88
CA LEU A 396 1.31 13.65 -13.78
C LEU A 396 0.17 14.37 -13.06
N GLU A 397 -0.41 13.74 -12.03
CA GLU A 397 -1.42 14.40 -11.20
C GLU A 397 -0.81 15.61 -10.46
N VAL A 398 0.38 15.42 -9.92
CA VAL A 398 1.12 16.52 -9.26
C VAL A 398 1.43 17.62 -10.27
N GLU A 399 1.88 17.28 -11.48
CA GLU A 399 2.13 18.24 -12.57
C GLU A 399 0.85 19.01 -12.96
N THR A 400 -0.28 18.32 -13.05
CA THR A 400 -1.59 18.92 -13.37
C THR A 400 -1.98 19.95 -12.31
N VAL A 401 -1.85 19.62 -11.03
CA VAL A 401 -2.14 20.55 -9.93
C VAL A 401 -1.19 21.74 -9.97
N LEU A 402 0.12 21.53 -10.17
CA LEU A 402 1.08 22.63 -10.27
C LEU A 402 0.82 23.52 -11.50
N GLY A 403 0.46 22.91 -12.63
CA GLY A 403 0.12 23.60 -13.88
C GLY A 403 -1.17 24.42 -13.81
N ALA A 404 -2.08 24.11 -12.88
CA ALA A 404 -3.29 24.90 -12.63
C ALA A 404 -3.01 26.23 -11.89
N HIS A 405 -1.79 26.44 -11.38
CA HIS A 405 -1.43 27.71 -10.78
C HIS A 405 -1.30 28.81 -11.88
N PRO A 406 -1.92 29.99 -11.72
CA PRO A 406 -1.97 31.04 -12.77
C PRO A 406 -0.59 31.53 -13.24
N ASP A 407 0.42 31.46 -12.39
CA ASP A 407 1.80 31.89 -12.69
C ASP A 407 2.68 30.77 -13.26
N VAL A 408 2.16 29.57 -13.44
CA VAL A 408 2.90 28.43 -14.02
C VAL A 408 2.58 28.31 -15.50
N VAL A 409 3.61 28.18 -16.31
CA VAL A 409 3.52 27.91 -17.76
C VAL A 409 3.64 26.42 -18.01
N GLU A 410 4.58 25.78 -17.35
CA GLU A 410 4.88 24.36 -17.50
C GLU A 410 5.45 23.79 -16.21
N ALA A 411 5.12 22.55 -15.92
CA ALA A 411 5.67 21.80 -14.80
C ALA A 411 6.03 20.37 -15.22
N ALA A 412 7.13 19.85 -14.68
CA ALA A 412 7.47 18.44 -14.77
C ALA A 412 7.88 17.95 -13.38
N VAL A 413 7.43 16.76 -13.01
CA VAL A 413 7.70 16.17 -11.69
C VAL A 413 8.47 14.86 -11.87
N VAL A 414 9.55 14.72 -11.12
CA VAL A 414 10.40 13.54 -11.13
C VAL A 414 10.56 12.97 -9.72
N ALA A 415 10.67 11.66 -9.65
CA ALA A 415 11.01 10.97 -8.42
C ALA A 415 12.52 10.84 -8.31
N LEU A 416 13.06 11.31 -7.18
CA LEU A 416 14.48 11.25 -6.85
C LEU A 416 14.69 10.33 -5.65
N PRO A 417 15.78 9.56 -5.61
CA PRO A 417 16.18 8.83 -4.42
C PRO A 417 16.38 9.80 -3.25
N CYS A 418 15.97 9.37 -2.06
CA CYS A 418 16.16 10.11 -0.83
C CYS A 418 16.63 9.14 0.25
N PRO A 419 17.87 9.28 0.76
CA PRO A 419 18.39 8.37 1.78
C PRO A 419 17.50 8.29 3.04
N GLU A 420 16.80 9.41 3.35
CA GLU A 420 15.98 9.52 4.55
C GLU A 420 14.55 9.01 4.36
N ALA A 421 14.03 8.97 3.13
CA ALA A 421 12.61 8.68 2.89
C ALA A 421 12.35 7.72 1.72
N GLY A 422 13.39 7.03 1.21
CA GLY A 422 13.31 6.16 0.03
C GLY A 422 13.17 6.97 -1.25
N THR A 423 12.02 7.60 -1.47
CA THR A 423 11.72 8.42 -2.65
C THR A 423 11.17 9.78 -2.25
N ARG A 424 11.64 10.83 -2.93
CA ARG A 424 11.10 12.20 -2.84
C ARG A 424 10.70 12.73 -4.21
N LEU A 425 9.70 13.60 -4.25
CA LEU A 425 9.33 14.30 -5.47
C LEU A 425 10.11 15.62 -5.61
N HIS A 426 10.57 15.89 -6.83
CA HIS A 426 11.10 17.16 -7.26
C HIS A 426 10.27 17.67 -8.43
N ALA A 427 9.85 18.94 -8.37
CA ALA A 427 9.17 19.61 -9.46
C ALA A 427 10.10 20.63 -10.13
N GLU A 428 10.27 20.57 -11.45
CA GLU A 428 10.91 21.61 -12.24
C GLU A 428 9.81 22.41 -12.95
N VAL A 429 9.80 23.75 -12.77
CA VAL A 429 8.66 24.59 -13.15
C VAL A 429 9.12 25.82 -13.92
N VAL A 430 8.48 26.08 -15.05
CA VAL A 430 8.64 27.33 -15.82
C VAL A 430 7.58 28.32 -15.36
N ARG A 431 8.01 29.48 -14.87
CA ARG A 431 7.10 30.56 -14.46
C ARG A 431 6.68 31.40 -15.66
N ARG A 432 5.52 32.02 -15.53
CA ARG A 432 5.10 33.10 -16.43
C ARG A 432 6.04 34.32 -16.27
N ASP A 433 6.34 34.99 -17.36
CA ASP A 433 7.15 36.20 -17.32
C ASP A 433 6.51 37.27 -16.41
N GLY A 434 7.33 37.88 -15.56
CA GLY A 434 6.87 38.86 -14.57
C GLY A 434 6.18 38.28 -13.32
N ALA A 435 5.99 36.99 -13.22
CA ALA A 435 5.38 36.38 -12.05
C ALA A 435 6.30 36.42 -10.81
N SER A 436 5.72 36.68 -9.65
CA SER A 436 6.43 36.71 -8.36
C SER A 436 6.43 35.36 -7.62
N LEU A 437 5.96 34.30 -8.26
CA LEU A 437 5.84 32.97 -7.67
C LEU A 437 7.18 32.47 -7.15
N SER A 438 7.25 32.17 -5.86
CA SER A 438 8.41 31.54 -5.22
C SER A 438 8.23 30.02 -5.09
N THR A 439 9.34 29.31 -4.87
CA THR A 439 9.32 27.85 -4.61
C THR A 439 8.48 27.51 -3.40
N LEU A 440 8.55 28.34 -2.34
CA LEU A 440 7.74 28.16 -1.12
C LEU A 440 6.27 28.42 -1.40
N GLY A 441 5.95 29.47 -2.18
CA GLY A 441 4.56 29.78 -2.58
C GLY A 441 3.92 28.67 -3.37
N LEU A 442 4.64 28.08 -4.33
CA LEU A 442 4.14 26.96 -5.12
C LEU A 442 3.97 25.69 -4.28
N ARG A 443 4.87 25.41 -3.34
CA ARG A 443 4.69 24.30 -2.39
C ARG A 443 3.50 24.50 -1.46
N ALA A 444 3.26 25.72 -1.00
CA ALA A 444 2.08 26.06 -0.20
C ALA A 444 0.78 25.90 -1.00
N TYR A 445 0.81 26.25 -2.30
CA TYR A 445 -0.31 25.99 -3.20
C TYR A 445 -0.54 24.47 -3.37
N ALA A 446 0.51 23.71 -3.67
CA ALA A 446 0.44 22.26 -3.81
C ALA A 446 -0.14 21.59 -2.55
N ALA A 447 0.26 22.03 -1.35
CA ALA A 447 -0.20 21.49 -0.07
C ALA A 447 -1.70 21.71 0.20
N LYS A 448 -2.35 22.64 -0.50
CA LYS A 448 -3.80 22.85 -0.41
C LYS A 448 -4.61 21.93 -1.31
N HIS A 449 -3.96 21.34 -2.34
CA HIS A 449 -4.64 20.61 -3.40
C HIS A 449 -4.17 19.15 -3.50
N LEU A 450 -3.07 18.79 -2.83
CA LEU A 450 -2.48 17.46 -2.86
C LEU A 450 -2.34 16.87 -1.46
N PRO A 451 -2.45 15.56 -1.31
CA PRO A 451 -2.14 14.90 -0.06
C PRO A 451 -0.65 15.08 0.28
N ARG A 452 -0.31 15.06 1.57
CA ARG A 452 1.02 15.40 2.09
C ARG A 452 2.18 14.66 1.41
N HIS A 453 2.00 13.39 1.07
CA HIS A 453 3.02 12.57 0.40
C HIS A 453 3.27 13.00 -1.06
N ALA A 454 2.27 13.57 -1.74
CA ALA A 454 2.34 14.02 -3.13
C ALA A 454 2.87 15.46 -3.29
N VAL A 455 3.03 16.21 -2.20
CA VAL A 455 3.62 17.56 -2.25
C VAL A 455 5.11 17.46 -2.54
N PRO A 456 5.63 18.09 -3.63
CA PRO A 456 7.06 18.06 -3.94
C PRO A 456 7.93 18.56 -2.79
N SER A 457 8.93 17.79 -2.42
CA SER A 457 9.88 18.18 -1.36
C SER A 457 10.83 19.29 -1.80
N SER A 458 11.08 19.40 -3.11
CA SER A 458 11.87 20.47 -3.70
C SER A 458 11.24 20.96 -5.01
N VAL A 459 11.42 22.24 -5.31
CA VAL A 459 10.94 22.89 -6.53
C VAL A 459 12.09 23.69 -7.14
N GLY A 460 12.41 23.40 -8.39
CA GLY A 460 13.27 24.22 -9.26
C GLY A 460 12.42 25.21 -10.05
N LEU A 461 12.92 26.42 -10.23
CA LEU A 461 12.30 27.42 -11.09
C LEU A 461 13.21 27.63 -12.31
N ALA A 462 12.84 26.97 -13.42
CA ALA A 462 13.57 27.07 -14.67
C ALA A 462 13.43 28.48 -15.29
N ARG A 463 14.52 28.99 -15.81
CA ARG A 463 14.56 30.29 -16.56
C ARG A 463 14.33 30.09 -18.04
N THR A 464 14.40 28.86 -18.52
CA THR A 464 14.23 28.47 -19.93
C THR A 464 13.14 27.36 -19.97
N PRO A 465 12.54 27.13 -21.15
CA PRO A 465 11.63 25.99 -21.33
C PRO A 465 12.26 24.68 -20.85
N LEU A 466 11.44 23.77 -20.32
CA LEU A 466 11.92 22.46 -19.88
C LEU A 466 12.50 21.66 -21.07
N PRO A 467 13.50 20.80 -20.84
CA PRO A 467 14.01 19.92 -21.88
C PRO A 467 12.87 19.06 -22.44
N LYS A 468 12.89 18.83 -23.76
CA LYS A 468 11.82 18.12 -24.47
C LYS A 468 12.33 16.84 -25.10
N THR A 469 11.47 15.83 -25.09
CA THR A 469 11.64 14.66 -25.95
C THR A 469 11.41 15.02 -27.41
N PRO A 470 11.80 14.17 -28.40
CA PRO A 470 11.48 14.39 -29.81
C PRO A 470 9.99 14.57 -30.10
N THR A 471 9.11 14.07 -29.23
CA THR A 471 7.66 14.20 -29.34
C THR A 471 7.11 15.49 -28.69
N GLY A 472 7.97 16.39 -28.20
CA GLY A 472 7.59 17.67 -27.60
C GLY A 472 7.13 17.60 -26.13
N LYS A 473 7.12 16.43 -25.49
CA LYS A 473 6.79 16.26 -24.07
C LYS A 473 8.01 16.63 -23.20
N PRO A 474 7.82 17.04 -21.92
CA PRO A 474 8.93 17.23 -20.98
C PRO A 474 9.79 15.97 -20.88
N ASP A 475 11.11 16.15 -21.05
CA ASP A 475 12.09 15.06 -20.88
C ASP A 475 12.44 14.90 -19.39
N ARG A 476 11.64 14.11 -18.70
CA ARG A 476 11.78 13.83 -17.27
C ARG A 476 13.07 13.08 -16.95
N HIS A 477 13.57 12.29 -17.91
CA HIS A 477 14.85 11.59 -17.73
C HIS A 477 16.01 12.56 -17.63
N SER A 478 16.06 13.54 -18.54
CA SER A 478 17.06 14.61 -18.53
C SER A 478 16.96 15.46 -17.25
N ILE A 479 15.73 15.83 -16.84
CA ILE A 479 15.49 16.57 -15.58
C ILE A 479 16.00 15.77 -14.38
N LYS A 480 15.66 14.49 -14.29
CA LYS A 480 16.09 13.60 -13.21
C LYS A 480 17.62 13.50 -13.13
N ASN A 481 18.29 13.30 -14.27
CA ASN A 481 19.75 13.17 -14.31
C ASN A 481 20.45 14.49 -13.89
N THR A 482 19.92 15.63 -14.29
CA THR A 482 20.44 16.95 -13.88
C THR A 482 20.38 17.10 -12.37
N GLN A 483 19.28 16.70 -11.74
CA GLN A 483 19.09 16.78 -10.29
C GLN A 483 19.98 15.79 -9.52
N LEU A 484 20.23 14.60 -10.06
CA LEU A 484 21.12 13.60 -9.47
C LEU A 484 22.58 14.05 -9.51
N ASN A 485 23.02 14.62 -10.66
CA ASN A 485 24.39 15.08 -10.86
C ASN A 485 24.70 16.42 -10.17
N GLY A 486 23.69 17.26 -9.92
CA GLY A 486 23.85 18.54 -9.22
C GLY A 486 23.84 18.44 -7.68
N ALA A 487 23.59 17.25 -7.15
CA ALA A 487 23.60 16.97 -5.70
C ALA A 487 24.94 16.34 -5.22
N SER A 488 25.97 16.28 -6.09
CA SER A 488 27.31 15.73 -5.80
C SER A 488 28.23 16.78 -5.21
#